data_964522dad50fe7ae63f15a1070f55102
#
_entry.id   964522dad50fe7ae63f15a1070f55102
#
_cell.length_a   1.000
_cell.length_b   1.000
_cell.length_c   1.000
_cell.angle_alpha   90.00
_cell.angle_beta   90.00
_cell.angle_gamma   90.00
#
_symmetry.space_group_name_H-M   'P 1'
#
loop_
_entity.id
_entity.type
_entity.pdbx_description
1 polymer ?
#
loop_
_entity_poly.entity_id
_entity_poly.type
_entity_poly.pdbx_seq_one_letter_code
_entity_poly.pdbx_strand_id
1 'polypeptide(L)'
;MSLQILELHRDIVRISGDDNRAFLQGQVTCDVDKITKTKAIRGALCNIKGRVIADFIALQHRNDIILQCDNGMGKTLHATLTKYAIFSKVSITLDTSMLAIGLISETGMELNNFRDSINLPGELLIEGDATFTENLVAIRIRGVLAREQLWLLDRSLPSEITKNLIHDQTDWSKQDILCGIAHINESISEQHTPQVLNYDLSHVVDFKKGCYTGQEVVARMHYRGTPKKRIFLLNSKAITGSKLLSSDGSEHKIIAKSFNESGGCFLAVLPINSGKNHTVFRLDDEYKSEAVIGNLSY
;
A
#
# COMPACT_ATOMS: atom_id res chain seq x y z
N MET A 1 13.23 16.50 -12.03
CA MET A 1 12.43 15.46 -12.73
C MET A 1 11.10 16.08 -13.04
N SER A 2 10.67 16.13 -14.31
CA SER A 2 9.35 16.62 -14.69
C SER A 2 8.27 15.69 -14.13
N LEU A 3 7.04 16.18 -14.00
CA LEU A 3 5.88 15.39 -13.60
C LEU A 3 5.77 14.10 -14.42
N GLN A 4 5.70 12.97 -13.76
CA GLN A 4 5.41 11.66 -14.35
C GLN A 4 3.94 11.31 -14.10
N ILE A 5 3.28 10.80 -15.12
CA ILE A 5 1.89 10.31 -15.09
C ILE A 5 1.92 8.83 -15.45
N LEU A 6 1.61 7.96 -14.48
CA LEU A 6 1.84 6.53 -14.56
C LEU A 6 0.51 5.77 -14.46
N GLU A 7 0.26 4.81 -15.35
CA GLU A 7 -0.85 3.88 -15.15
C GLU A 7 -0.54 2.93 -14.01
N LEU A 8 -1.46 2.82 -13.04
CA LEU A 8 -1.31 1.91 -11.92
C LEU A 8 -2.26 0.72 -12.07
N HIS A 9 -1.71 -0.47 -12.08
CA HIS A 9 -2.51 -1.69 -12.07
C HIS A 9 -3.01 -1.95 -10.64
N ARG A 10 -4.29 -1.68 -10.38
CA ARG A 10 -4.94 -1.82 -9.08
C ARG A 10 -6.30 -2.47 -9.24
N ASP A 11 -6.68 -3.30 -8.28
CA ASP A 11 -8.03 -3.80 -8.16
C ASP A 11 -8.84 -2.92 -7.21
N ILE A 12 -10.12 -2.79 -7.51
CA ILE A 12 -11.03 -1.97 -6.71
C ILE A 12 -12.22 -2.80 -6.27
N VAL A 13 -12.50 -2.74 -4.97
CA VAL A 13 -13.67 -3.35 -4.34
C VAL A 13 -14.55 -2.24 -3.78
N ARG A 14 -15.82 -2.23 -4.18
CA ARG A 14 -16.85 -1.31 -3.71
C ARG A 14 -17.72 -1.98 -2.67
N ILE A 15 -17.97 -1.29 -1.56
CA ILE A 15 -18.83 -1.73 -0.46
C ILE A 15 -19.96 -0.72 -0.33
N SER A 16 -21.18 -1.13 -0.71
CA SER A 16 -22.39 -0.34 -0.70
C SER A 16 -23.38 -0.88 0.35
N GLY A 17 -24.40 -0.10 0.66
CA GLY A 17 -25.50 -0.48 1.58
C GLY A 17 -25.42 0.19 2.93
N ASP A 18 -26.55 0.13 3.67
CA ASP A 18 -26.74 0.89 4.91
C ASP A 18 -25.75 0.49 6.01
N ASP A 19 -25.34 -0.77 6.03
CA ASP A 19 -24.44 -1.30 7.06
C ASP A 19 -22.95 -1.25 6.66
N ASN A 20 -22.57 -0.63 5.53
CA ASN A 20 -21.24 -0.74 4.96
C ASN A 20 -20.12 -0.34 5.96
N ARG A 21 -20.30 0.75 6.74
CA ARG A 21 -19.34 1.19 7.75
C ARG A 21 -19.25 0.22 8.93
N ALA A 22 -20.41 -0.12 9.51
CA ALA A 22 -20.47 -1.01 10.67
C ALA A 22 -19.92 -2.40 10.34
N PHE A 23 -20.26 -2.92 9.16
CA PHE A 23 -19.72 -4.17 8.64
C PHE A 23 -18.20 -4.11 8.49
N LEU A 24 -17.70 -3.12 7.75
CA LEU A 24 -16.25 -3.01 7.47
C LEU A 24 -15.45 -2.76 8.75
N GLN A 25 -16.00 -1.97 9.71
CA GLN A 25 -15.36 -1.73 11.00
C GLN A 25 -15.03 -3.03 11.75
N GLY A 26 -15.87 -4.05 11.64
CA GLY A 26 -15.65 -5.37 12.24
C GLY A 26 -14.69 -6.29 11.47
N GLN A 27 -14.23 -5.90 10.28
CA GLN A 27 -13.39 -6.75 9.43
C GLN A 27 -11.95 -6.28 9.30
N VAL A 28 -11.70 -4.96 9.33
CA VAL A 28 -10.41 -4.39 8.92
C VAL A 28 -9.63 -3.76 10.07
N THR A 29 -8.33 -3.59 9.88
CA THR A 29 -7.40 -3.10 10.91
C THR A 29 -7.46 -1.60 11.14
N CYS A 30 -7.86 -0.80 10.15
CA CYS A 30 -7.99 0.65 10.24
C CYS A 30 -9.34 1.04 10.87
N ASP A 31 -9.40 2.24 11.43
CA ASP A 31 -10.64 2.82 11.92
C ASP A 31 -11.47 3.39 10.75
N VAL A 32 -12.57 2.71 10.43
CA VAL A 32 -13.46 3.04 9.31
C VAL A 32 -14.16 4.40 9.51
N ASP A 33 -14.34 4.84 10.75
CA ASP A 33 -14.98 6.13 11.04
C ASP A 33 -14.09 7.32 10.62
N LYS A 34 -12.78 7.10 10.44
CA LYS A 34 -11.85 8.09 9.91
C LYS A 34 -11.87 8.20 8.38
N ILE A 35 -12.53 7.28 7.69
CA ILE A 35 -12.67 7.32 6.23
C ILE A 35 -13.75 8.34 5.88
N THR A 36 -13.38 9.35 5.09
CA THR A 36 -14.33 10.39 4.63
C THR A 36 -14.14 10.64 3.12
N LYS A 37 -14.89 11.56 2.55
CA LYS A 37 -14.72 12.00 1.14
C LYS A 37 -13.39 12.72 0.91
N THR A 38 -12.86 13.33 1.97
CA THR A 38 -11.62 14.14 1.91
C THR A 38 -10.46 13.50 2.68
N LYS A 39 -10.64 12.29 3.22
CA LYS A 39 -9.58 11.56 3.93
C LYS A 39 -9.63 10.08 3.58
N ALA A 40 -8.63 9.66 2.83
CA ALA A 40 -8.34 8.26 2.57
C ALA A 40 -7.51 7.66 3.72
N ILE A 41 -7.76 6.41 4.06
CA ILE A 41 -7.07 5.69 5.13
C ILE A 41 -6.49 4.38 4.56
N ARG A 42 -5.26 4.06 4.93
CA ARG A 42 -4.70 2.73 4.67
C ARG A 42 -5.20 1.75 5.70
N GLY A 43 -5.50 0.55 5.26
CA GLY A 43 -5.97 -0.53 6.11
C GLY A 43 -5.55 -1.90 5.59
N ALA A 44 -5.84 -2.94 6.36
CA ALA A 44 -5.60 -4.31 5.99
C ALA A 44 -6.74 -5.22 6.48
N LEU A 45 -6.94 -6.33 5.76
CA LEU A 45 -7.80 -7.43 6.16
C LEU A 45 -6.93 -8.56 6.68
N CYS A 46 -7.25 -9.09 7.86
CA CYS A 46 -6.54 -10.21 8.47
C CYS A 46 -7.43 -11.45 8.55
N ASN A 47 -6.79 -12.62 8.57
CA ASN A 47 -7.46 -13.85 8.96
C ASN A 47 -7.54 -13.99 10.50
N ILE A 48 -8.25 -15.01 10.99
CA ILE A 48 -8.40 -15.29 12.43
C ILE A 48 -7.09 -15.54 13.18
N LYS A 49 -6.00 -15.89 12.45
CA LYS A 49 -4.66 -16.06 13.01
C LYS A 49 -3.85 -14.74 13.02
N GLY A 50 -4.49 -13.60 12.69
CA GLY A 50 -3.86 -12.29 12.65
C GLY A 50 -2.85 -12.12 11.51
N ARG A 51 -2.94 -12.92 10.43
CA ARG A 51 -2.10 -12.78 9.24
C ARG A 51 -2.80 -11.95 8.20
N VAL A 52 -2.07 -11.04 7.56
CA VAL A 52 -2.63 -10.12 6.56
C VAL A 52 -2.98 -10.88 5.29
N ILE A 53 -4.24 -10.78 4.88
CA ILE A 53 -4.78 -11.34 3.63
C ILE A 53 -4.54 -10.36 2.48
N ALA A 54 -4.90 -9.08 2.69
CA ALA A 54 -4.75 -7.99 1.72
C ALA A 54 -4.60 -6.65 2.47
N ASP A 55 -3.88 -5.70 1.89
CA ASP A 55 -3.88 -4.30 2.27
C ASP A 55 -4.60 -3.46 1.22
N PHE A 56 -5.01 -2.27 1.61
CA PHE A 56 -5.77 -1.38 0.74
C PHE A 56 -5.67 0.08 1.17
N ILE A 57 -6.04 0.97 0.26
CA ILE A 57 -6.40 2.36 0.53
C ILE A 57 -7.93 2.43 0.47
N ALA A 58 -8.55 3.01 1.50
CA ALA A 58 -10.01 3.16 1.59
C ALA A 58 -10.39 4.63 1.55
N LEU A 59 -11.44 4.94 0.77
CA LEU A 59 -12.02 6.28 0.67
C LEU A 59 -13.54 6.18 0.56
N GLN A 60 -14.25 7.18 1.09
CA GLN A 60 -15.68 7.31 0.89
C GLN A 60 -15.97 7.99 -0.45
N HIS A 61 -16.78 7.34 -1.29
CA HIS A 61 -17.34 7.95 -2.51
C HIS A 61 -18.86 7.86 -2.48
N ARG A 62 -19.55 9.01 -2.44
CA ARG A 62 -20.98 9.12 -2.19
C ARG A 62 -21.33 8.42 -0.86
N ASN A 63 -22.16 7.37 -0.89
CA ASN A 63 -22.53 6.56 0.27
C ASN A 63 -21.74 5.26 0.39
N ASP A 64 -20.87 4.97 -0.58
CA ASP A 64 -20.09 3.74 -0.64
C ASP A 64 -18.70 3.93 -0.05
N ILE A 65 -18.06 2.84 0.35
CA ILE A 65 -16.64 2.79 0.68
C ILE A 65 -15.93 2.05 -0.47
N ILE A 66 -14.92 2.71 -1.03
CA ILE A 66 -14.07 2.15 -2.09
C ILE A 66 -12.78 1.67 -1.44
N LEU A 67 -12.41 0.43 -1.70
CA LEU A 67 -11.14 -0.16 -1.31
C LEU A 67 -10.30 -0.41 -2.56
N GLN A 68 -9.12 0.19 -2.63
CA GLN A 68 -8.14 -0.07 -3.69
C GLN A 68 -7.03 -0.95 -3.13
N CYS A 69 -6.79 -2.09 -3.74
CA CYS A 69 -5.72 -3.03 -3.37
C CYS A 69 -4.79 -3.32 -4.55
N ASP A 70 -3.75 -4.10 -4.31
CA ASP A 70 -2.83 -4.50 -5.37
C ASP A 70 -3.51 -5.38 -6.42
N ASN A 71 -2.98 -5.36 -7.64
CA ASN A 71 -3.50 -6.13 -8.76
C ASN A 71 -3.52 -7.64 -8.44
N GLY A 72 -4.64 -8.30 -8.74
CA GLY A 72 -4.89 -9.71 -8.42
C GLY A 72 -5.50 -9.93 -7.04
N MET A 73 -5.42 -8.96 -6.11
CA MET A 73 -5.94 -9.11 -4.74
C MET A 73 -7.42 -8.77 -4.57
N GLY A 74 -8.03 -8.10 -5.55
CA GLY A 74 -9.44 -7.72 -5.48
C GLY A 74 -10.38 -8.90 -5.33
N LYS A 75 -10.13 -10.00 -6.05
CA LYS A 75 -10.93 -11.24 -5.92
C LYS A 75 -10.83 -11.84 -4.52
N THR A 76 -9.63 -11.88 -3.95
CA THR A 76 -9.37 -12.40 -2.59
C THR A 76 -10.05 -11.53 -1.54
N LEU A 77 -9.93 -10.21 -1.66
CA LEU A 77 -10.57 -9.24 -0.77
C LEU A 77 -12.09 -9.35 -0.84
N HIS A 78 -12.67 -9.35 -2.05
CA HIS A 78 -14.10 -9.54 -2.30
C HIS A 78 -14.61 -10.85 -1.69
N ALA A 79 -14.00 -11.99 -2.03
CA ALA A 79 -14.45 -13.30 -1.57
C ALA A 79 -14.37 -13.42 -0.03
N THR A 80 -13.34 -12.85 0.59
CA THR A 80 -13.17 -12.90 2.04
C THR A 80 -14.22 -12.05 2.74
N LEU A 81 -14.44 -10.81 2.30
CA LEU A 81 -15.45 -9.93 2.89
C LEU A 81 -16.86 -10.50 2.70
N THR A 82 -17.18 -11.06 1.54
CA THR A 82 -18.51 -11.64 1.24
C THR A 82 -18.86 -12.78 2.20
N LYS A 83 -17.91 -13.58 2.66
CA LYS A 83 -18.15 -14.64 3.67
C LYS A 83 -18.70 -14.10 4.98
N TYR A 84 -18.33 -12.89 5.39
CA TYR A 84 -18.74 -12.27 6.64
C TYR A 84 -19.96 -11.35 6.49
N ALA A 85 -20.42 -11.11 5.25
CA ALA A 85 -21.49 -10.16 4.95
C ALA A 85 -22.92 -10.72 5.11
N ILE A 86 -23.08 -12.02 5.40
CA ILE A 86 -24.36 -12.76 5.32
C ILE A 86 -25.48 -12.11 6.13
N PHE A 87 -25.17 -11.48 7.26
CA PHE A 87 -26.15 -10.85 8.16
C PHE A 87 -26.14 -9.33 8.08
N SER A 88 -25.44 -8.72 7.13
CA SER A 88 -25.31 -7.27 6.99
C SER A 88 -25.96 -6.81 5.69
N LYS A 89 -26.61 -5.65 5.74
CA LYS A 89 -27.21 -5.02 4.55
C LYS A 89 -26.12 -4.33 3.71
N VAL A 90 -25.24 -5.14 3.13
CA VAL A 90 -24.13 -4.68 2.30
C VAL A 90 -24.08 -5.44 0.98
N SER A 91 -23.65 -4.74 -0.07
CA SER A 91 -23.27 -5.32 -1.35
C SER A 91 -21.77 -5.08 -1.56
N ILE A 92 -21.05 -6.13 -1.89
CA ILE A 92 -19.61 -6.08 -2.13
C ILE A 92 -19.37 -6.47 -3.59
N THR A 93 -18.72 -5.61 -4.37
CA THR A 93 -18.53 -5.80 -5.80
C THR A 93 -17.12 -5.46 -6.22
N LEU A 94 -16.59 -6.19 -7.22
CA LEU A 94 -15.39 -5.80 -7.94
C LEU A 94 -15.76 -4.68 -8.92
N ASP A 95 -15.13 -3.52 -8.79
CA ASP A 95 -15.41 -2.38 -9.63
C ASP A 95 -14.35 -2.29 -10.74
N THR A 96 -14.74 -2.73 -11.94
CA THR A 96 -13.89 -2.67 -13.13
C THR A 96 -14.06 -1.38 -13.92
N SER A 97 -14.94 -0.47 -13.52
CA SER A 97 -15.18 0.81 -14.17
C SER A 97 -14.16 1.88 -13.79
N MET A 98 -13.44 1.69 -12.69
CA MET A 98 -12.46 2.65 -12.19
C MET A 98 -11.05 2.36 -12.72
N LEU A 99 -10.23 3.42 -12.80
CA LEU A 99 -8.80 3.35 -13.08
C LEU A 99 -8.01 4.11 -12.02
N ALA A 100 -6.77 3.69 -11.79
CA ALA A 100 -5.84 4.37 -10.92
C ALA A 100 -4.65 4.91 -11.74
N ILE A 101 -4.31 6.19 -11.54
CA ILE A 101 -3.18 6.87 -12.16
C ILE A 101 -2.27 7.38 -11.05
N GLY A 102 -0.98 7.17 -11.17
CA GLY A 102 0.04 7.71 -10.27
C GLY A 102 0.62 9.01 -10.83
N LEU A 103 0.75 10.01 -9.99
CA LEU A 103 1.46 11.25 -10.27
C LEU A 103 2.70 11.30 -9.37
N ILE A 104 3.88 11.50 -9.95
CA ILE A 104 5.15 11.67 -9.22
C ILE A 104 5.83 12.93 -9.70
N SER A 105 6.33 13.76 -8.77
CA SER A 105 7.12 14.96 -9.05
C SER A 105 8.12 15.22 -7.94
N GLU A 106 9.21 15.93 -8.24
CA GLU A 106 10.14 16.43 -7.23
C GLU A 106 9.50 17.48 -6.32
N THR A 107 8.53 18.23 -6.83
CA THR A 107 7.89 19.31 -6.11
C THR A 107 6.38 19.14 -6.03
N GLY A 108 5.79 19.52 -4.89
CA GLY A 108 4.33 19.58 -4.76
C GLY A 108 3.69 20.62 -5.70
N MET A 109 4.45 21.64 -6.13
CA MET A 109 3.95 22.68 -7.03
C MET A 109 3.56 22.12 -8.39
N GLU A 110 4.33 21.20 -8.97
CA GLU A 110 3.99 20.57 -10.25
C GLU A 110 2.71 19.74 -10.15
N LEU A 111 2.50 19.06 -9.03
CA LEU A 111 1.25 18.34 -8.77
C LEU A 111 0.07 19.29 -8.66
N ASN A 112 0.22 20.41 -7.94
CA ASN A 112 -0.82 21.44 -7.82
C ASN A 112 -1.18 22.00 -9.20
N ASN A 113 -0.19 22.43 -9.99
CA ASN A 113 -0.40 22.95 -11.35
C ASN A 113 -1.11 21.93 -12.26
N PHE A 114 -0.75 20.66 -12.14
CA PHE A 114 -1.41 19.60 -12.90
C PHE A 114 -2.87 19.43 -12.49
N ARG A 115 -3.16 19.39 -11.17
CA ARG A 115 -4.54 19.30 -10.67
C ARG A 115 -5.39 20.47 -11.13
N ASP A 116 -4.84 21.69 -11.12
CA ASP A 116 -5.51 22.88 -11.62
C ASP A 116 -5.85 22.74 -13.12
N SER A 117 -4.96 22.14 -13.91
CA SER A 117 -5.19 21.93 -15.36
C SER A 117 -6.32 20.96 -15.66
N ILE A 118 -6.65 20.05 -14.73
CA ILE A 118 -7.77 19.09 -14.85
C ILE A 118 -8.95 19.45 -13.93
N ASN A 119 -8.98 20.69 -13.43
CA ASN A 119 -10.04 21.25 -12.57
C ASN A 119 -10.29 20.45 -11.29
N LEU A 120 -9.25 19.87 -10.69
CA LEU A 120 -9.30 19.25 -9.35
C LEU A 120 -9.00 20.30 -8.28
N PRO A 121 -9.97 20.67 -7.42
CA PRO A 121 -9.79 21.75 -6.45
C PRO A 121 -8.92 21.31 -5.26
N GLY A 122 -8.40 22.32 -4.56
CA GLY A 122 -7.81 22.17 -3.23
C GLY A 122 -6.34 21.73 -3.25
N GLU A 123 -5.73 21.79 -2.08
CA GLU A 123 -4.35 21.43 -1.83
C GLU A 123 -4.30 20.16 -0.98
N LEU A 124 -3.40 19.23 -1.32
CA LEU A 124 -3.21 17.96 -0.61
C LEU A 124 -1.86 18.03 0.12
N LEU A 125 -1.86 18.20 1.43
CA LEU A 125 -0.67 18.48 2.24
C LEU A 125 -0.07 17.23 2.87
N ILE A 126 -0.93 16.38 3.41
CA ILE A 126 -0.49 15.21 4.17
C ILE A 126 -1.04 13.91 3.58
N GLU A 127 -0.37 12.79 3.89
CA GLU A 127 -0.81 11.46 3.45
C GLU A 127 -2.29 11.22 3.79
N GLY A 128 -3.02 10.75 2.79
CA GLY A 128 -4.45 10.44 2.88
C GLY A 128 -5.37 11.63 2.63
N ASP A 129 -4.87 12.88 2.54
CA ASP A 129 -5.73 13.98 2.11
C ASP A 129 -6.27 13.68 0.71
N ALA A 130 -7.55 13.97 0.51
CA ALA A 130 -8.22 13.71 -0.76
C ALA A 130 -9.06 14.91 -1.19
N THR A 131 -9.11 15.13 -2.49
CA THR A 131 -10.04 16.06 -3.15
C THR A 131 -10.74 15.35 -4.30
N PHE A 132 -11.87 15.86 -4.73
CA PHE A 132 -12.67 15.18 -5.75
C PHE A 132 -13.50 16.15 -6.60
N THR A 133 -13.79 15.69 -7.81
CA THR A 133 -14.86 16.18 -8.68
C THR A 133 -15.90 15.07 -8.85
N GLU A 134 -16.83 15.24 -9.78
CA GLU A 134 -17.84 14.22 -10.07
C GLU A 134 -17.19 12.90 -10.53
N ASN A 135 -16.13 12.95 -11.34
CA ASN A 135 -15.54 11.78 -12.01
C ASN A 135 -14.11 11.48 -11.59
N LEU A 136 -13.49 12.31 -10.75
CA LEU A 136 -12.10 12.17 -10.33
C LEU A 136 -11.95 12.32 -8.83
N VAL A 137 -11.05 11.54 -8.26
CA VAL A 137 -10.55 11.72 -6.90
C VAL A 137 -9.04 11.81 -6.97
N ALA A 138 -8.43 12.79 -6.30
CA ALA A 138 -6.99 12.83 -6.04
C ALA A 138 -6.72 12.53 -4.57
N ILE A 139 -5.72 11.70 -4.30
CA ILE A 139 -5.31 11.30 -2.96
C ILE A 139 -3.82 11.52 -2.80
N ARG A 140 -3.40 12.23 -1.74
CA ARG A 140 -2.00 12.37 -1.38
C ARG A 140 -1.45 11.05 -0.86
N ILE A 141 -0.38 10.55 -1.48
CA ILE A 141 0.28 9.32 -1.10
C ILE A 141 1.66 9.62 -0.51
N ARG A 142 2.06 8.85 0.49
CA ARG A 142 3.39 8.93 1.08
C ARG A 142 4.46 8.60 0.06
N GLY A 143 5.47 9.45 -0.08
CA GLY A 143 6.59 9.29 -1.00
C GLY A 143 7.83 10.01 -0.50
N VAL A 144 9.02 9.60 -0.96
CA VAL A 144 10.25 10.40 -0.86
C VAL A 144 10.12 11.60 -1.80
N LEU A 145 9.54 11.38 -2.97
CA LEU A 145 9.09 12.43 -3.88
C LEU A 145 7.63 12.79 -3.58
N ALA A 146 7.19 13.95 -4.04
CA ALA A 146 5.80 14.34 -4.00
C ALA A 146 4.99 13.43 -4.93
N ARG A 147 3.93 12.78 -4.42
CA ARG A 147 3.10 11.90 -5.25
C ARG A 147 1.65 11.86 -4.81
N GLU A 148 0.80 11.67 -5.79
CA GLU A 148 -0.64 11.55 -5.63
C GLU A 148 -1.17 10.39 -6.47
N GLN A 149 -2.27 9.79 -6.06
CA GLN A 149 -3.06 8.92 -6.91
C GLN A 149 -4.31 9.65 -7.39
N LEU A 150 -4.60 9.50 -8.68
CA LEU A 150 -5.90 9.85 -9.23
C LEU A 150 -6.72 8.58 -9.42
N TRP A 151 -7.96 8.58 -8.90
CA TRP A 151 -8.96 7.55 -9.16
C TRP A 151 -9.98 8.11 -10.15
N LEU A 152 -10.02 7.54 -11.34
CA LEU A 152 -11.00 7.86 -12.36
C LEU A 152 -12.20 6.95 -12.17
N LEU A 153 -13.38 7.56 -11.92
CA LEU A 153 -14.56 6.84 -11.48
C LEU A 153 -15.37 6.21 -12.63
N ASP A 154 -15.06 6.60 -13.87
CA ASP A 154 -15.77 6.16 -15.09
C ASP A 154 -14.84 5.77 -16.24
N ARG A 155 -13.54 5.59 -15.97
CA ARG A 155 -12.48 5.35 -16.99
C ARG A 155 -12.28 6.45 -18.02
N SER A 156 -12.97 7.57 -17.91
CA SER A 156 -12.76 8.71 -18.81
C SER A 156 -11.44 9.40 -18.50
N LEU A 157 -10.44 9.20 -19.33
CA LEU A 157 -9.13 9.83 -19.19
C LEU A 157 -9.18 11.26 -19.77
N PRO A 158 -8.93 12.31 -18.96
CA PRO A 158 -8.66 13.64 -19.47
C PRO A 158 -7.53 13.63 -20.51
N SER A 159 -7.61 14.52 -21.51
CA SER A 159 -6.61 14.60 -22.58
C SER A 159 -5.19 14.88 -22.06
N GLU A 160 -5.08 15.61 -20.95
CA GLU A 160 -3.85 15.94 -20.24
C GLU A 160 -3.16 14.69 -19.68
N ILE A 161 -3.94 13.71 -19.24
CA ILE A 161 -3.43 12.41 -18.78
C ILE A 161 -3.03 11.55 -19.96
N THR A 162 -3.92 11.39 -20.94
CA THR A 162 -3.73 10.49 -22.09
C THR A 162 -2.46 10.79 -22.88
N LYS A 163 -2.14 12.07 -23.07
CA LYS A 163 -0.98 12.50 -23.86
C LYS A 163 0.36 12.14 -23.24
N ASN A 164 0.42 12.00 -21.92
CA ASN A 164 1.66 11.85 -21.16
C ASN A 164 1.68 10.57 -20.31
N LEU A 165 0.73 9.66 -20.56
CA LEU A 165 0.60 8.43 -19.77
C LEU A 165 1.74 7.45 -20.03
N ILE A 166 2.41 7.04 -18.97
CA ILE A 166 3.46 6.03 -18.98
C ILE A 166 2.85 4.73 -18.46
N HIS A 167 2.96 3.66 -19.25
CA HIS A 167 2.41 2.34 -18.88
C HIS A 167 3.34 1.51 -17.97
N ASP A 168 4.51 2.05 -17.61
CA ASP A 168 5.44 1.44 -16.65
C ASP A 168 5.27 2.07 -15.27
N GLN A 169 4.99 1.26 -14.26
CA GLN A 169 4.83 1.70 -12.86
C GLN A 169 6.09 1.47 -11.99
N THR A 170 7.24 1.23 -12.58
CA THR A 170 8.49 0.92 -11.86
C THR A 170 8.87 2.03 -10.89
N ASP A 171 8.79 3.30 -11.32
CA ASP A 171 9.11 4.44 -10.45
C ASP A 171 8.11 4.58 -9.30
N TRP A 172 6.81 4.27 -9.54
CA TRP A 172 5.83 4.23 -8.46
C TRP A 172 6.17 3.17 -7.42
N SER A 173 6.45 1.95 -7.87
CA SER A 173 6.83 0.83 -6.99
C SER A 173 8.12 1.12 -6.22
N LYS A 174 9.08 1.81 -6.84
CA LYS A 174 10.30 2.28 -6.18
C LYS A 174 9.99 3.24 -5.03
N GLN A 175 9.07 4.19 -5.21
CA GLN A 175 8.65 5.09 -4.14
C GLN A 175 7.97 4.33 -2.99
N ASP A 176 7.14 3.31 -3.27
CA ASP A 176 6.55 2.45 -2.24
C ASP A 176 7.64 1.75 -1.42
N ILE A 177 8.64 1.16 -2.07
CA ILE A 177 9.76 0.48 -1.42
C ILE A 177 10.56 1.45 -0.54
N LEU A 178 10.93 2.62 -1.05
CA LEU A 178 11.69 3.63 -0.32
C LEU A 178 10.94 4.15 0.92
N CYS A 179 9.62 4.13 0.91
CA CYS A 179 8.77 4.49 2.04
C CYS A 179 8.42 3.31 2.96
N GLY A 180 8.93 2.11 2.70
CA GLY A 180 8.59 0.92 3.47
C GLY A 180 7.15 0.47 3.30
N ILE A 181 6.52 0.81 2.19
CA ILE A 181 5.16 0.36 1.86
C ILE A 181 5.27 -1.00 1.17
N ALA A 182 4.90 -2.05 1.89
CA ALA A 182 4.80 -3.40 1.36
C ALA A 182 3.34 -3.69 1.02
N HIS A 183 3.02 -3.78 -0.26
CA HIS A 183 1.71 -4.24 -0.71
C HIS A 183 1.63 -5.77 -0.65
N ILE A 184 0.45 -6.27 -0.28
CA ILE A 184 0.18 -7.71 -0.26
C ILE A 184 -0.25 -8.16 -1.64
N ASN A 185 0.49 -9.11 -2.18
CA ASN A 185 0.14 -9.85 -3.39
C ASN A 185 -0.11 -11.34 -3.05
N GLU A 186 -0.51 -12.14 -4.02
CA GLU A 186 -0.81 -13.56 -3.83
C GLU A 186 0.35 -14.34 -3.19
N SER A 187 1.60 -13.99 -3.50
CA SER A 187 2.79 -14.73 -3.02
C SER A 187 3.10 -14.52 -1.54
N ILE A 188 2.57 -13.45 -0.92
CA ILE A 188 2.82 -13.11 0.49
C ILE A 188 1.53 -13.01 1.32
N SER A 189 0.37 -13.15 0.69
CA SER A 189 -0.91 -13.21 1.40
C SER A 189 -0.92 -14.29 2.47
N GLU A 190 -1.46 -14.00 3.63
CA GLU A 190 -1.53 -14.85 4.83
C GLU A 190 -0.17 -15.34 5.40
N GLN A 191 0.96 -14.78 4.95
CA GLN A 191 2.27 -15.21 5.44
C GLN A 191 2.77 -14.40 6.65
N HIS A 192 2.35 -13.15 6.77
CA HIS A 192 2.91 -12.21 7.74
C HIS A 192 1.84 -11.57 8.62
N THR A 193 2.18 -11.31 9.89
CA THR A 193 1.37 -10.45 10.75
C THR A 193 1.62 -8.98 10.42
N PRO A 194 0.70 -8.06 10.76
CA PRO A 194 0.88 -6.63 10.52
C PRO A 194 2.22 -6.07 11.04
N GLN A 195 2.68 -6.54 12.20
CA GLN A 195 3.94 -6.05 12.78
C GLN A 195 5.17 -6.44 11.96
N VAL A 196 5.17 -7.62 11.32
CA VAL A 196 6.26 -8.02 10.43
C VAL A 196 6.35 -7.07 9.23
N LEU A 197 5.21 -6.57 8.75
CA LEU A 197 5.09 -5.63 7.64
C LEU A 197 5.23 -4.14 8.06
N ASN A 198 5.56 -3.87 9.33
CA ASN A 198 5.59 -2.52 9.91
C ASN A 198 4.25 -1.75 9.83
N TYR A 199 3.13 -2.46 9.69
CA TYR A 199 1.81 -1.84 9.60
C TYR A 199 1.36 -1.19 10.93
N ASP A 200 1.94 -1.63 12.04
CA ASP A 200 1.81 -0.99 13.36
C ASP A 200 2.56 0.35 13.43
N LEU A 201 3.68 0.49 12.74
CA LEU A 201 4.48 1.72 12.68
C LEU A 201 3.94 2.72 11.63
N SER A 202 3.40 2.20 10.54
CA SER A 202 2.87 3.00 9.41
C SER A 202 1.37 3.29 9.52
N HIS A 203 0.78 3.10 10.71
CA HIS A 203 -0.62 3.42 11.03
C HIS A 203 -1.68 2.70 10.16
N VAL A 204 -1.32 1.57 9.52
CA VAL A 204 -2.28 0.69 8.83
C VAL A 204 -3.15 -0.08 9.84
N VAL A 205 -2.67 -0.23 11.07
CA VAL A 205 -3.43 -0.79 12.20
C VAL A 205 -3.75 0.31 13.19
N ASP A 206 -5.05 0.47 13.51
CA ASP A 206 -5.51 1.32 14.60
C ASP A 206 -5.78 0.47 15.84
N PHE A 207 -4.97 0.63 16.88
CA PHE A 207 -5.12 -0.12 18.13
C PHE A 207 -6.15 0.47 19.09
N LYS A 208 -6.75 1.62 18.75
CA LYS A 208 -7.76 2.30 19.57
C LYS A 208 -9.18 2.06 19.07
N LYS A 209 -9.34 1.47 17.89
CA LYS A 209 -10.64 1.13 17.31
C LYS A 209 -11.29 -0.08 18.00
N GLY A 210 -12.57 -0.33 17.68
CA GLY A 210 -13.32 -1.53 18.10
C GLY A 210 -12.76 -2.85 17.52
N CYS A 211 -13.39 -3.96 17.92
CA CYS A 211 -12.94 -5.30 17.54
C CYS A 211 -13.03 -5.54 16.02
N TYR A 212 -12.10 -6.35 15.50
CA TYR A 212 -12.08 -6.81 14.11
C TYR A 212 -11.50 -8.23 13.99
N THR A 213 -11.70 -8.87 12.85
CA THR A 213 -11.22 -10.23 12.59
C THR A 213 -9.70 -10.34 12.74
N GLY A 214 -9.23 -11.24 13.61
CA GLY A 214 -7.81 -11.48 13.89
C GLY A 214 -7.17 -10.53 14.90
N GLN A 215 -7.92 -9.56 15.45
CA GLN A 215 -7.42 -8.56 16.39
C GLN A 215 -6.73 -9.17 17.61
N GLU A 216 -7.22 -10.27 18.18
CA GLU A 216 -6.65 -10.85 19.40
C GLU A 216 -5.15 -11.13 19.26
N VAL A 217 -4.75 -11.75 18.13
CA VAL A 217 -3.33 -12.07 17.85
C VAL A 217 -2.54 -10.78 17.60
N VAL A 218 -3.10 -9.85 16.80
CA VAL A 218 -2.44 -8.57 16.46
C VAL A 218 -2.26 -7.69 17.69
N ALA A 219 -3.29 -7.53 18.52
CA ALA A 219 -3.23 -6.74 19.76
C ALA A 219 -2.31 -7.39 20.81
N ARG A 220 -2.37 -8.72 20.97
CA ARG A 220 -1.46 -9.43 21.89
C ARG A 220 0.00 -9.22 21.51
N MET A 221 0.34 -9.26 20.22
CA MET A 221 1.69 -8.98 19.74
C MET A 221 2.11 -7.54 20.03
N HIS A 222 1.20 -6.59 19.90
CA HIS A 222 1.47 -5.16 20.17
C HIS A 222 1.69 -4.86 21.65
N TYR A 223 0.81 -5.37 22.54
CA TYR A 223 0.83 -5.02 23.98
C TYR A 223 1.71 -5.93 24.83
N ARG A 224 1.91 -7.19 24.44
CA ARG A 224 2.57 -8.22 25.25
C ARG A 224 3.68 -8.97 24.54
N GLY A 225 3.93 -8.67 23.27
CA GLY A 225 4.92 -9.33 22.45
C GLY A 225 5.96 -8.37 21.89
N THR A 226 7.04 -8.94 21.38
CA THR A 226 8.02 -8.23 20.56
C THR A 226 8.14 -9.02 19.27
N PRO A 227 7.87 -8.41 18.11
CA PRO A 227 8.05 -9.12 16.85
C PRO A 227 9.51 -9.51 16.68
N LYS A 228 9.76 -10.76 16.28
CA LYS A 228 11.13 -11.27 16.06
C LYS A 228 11.73 -10.82 14.74
N LYS A 229 10.87 -10.51 13.75
CA LYS A 229 11.23 -10.08 12.41
C LYS A 229 10.40 -8.88 12.00
N ARG A 230 10.95 -8.03 11.15
CA ARG A 230 10.28 -6.90 10.49
C ARG A 230 10.78 -6.76 9.05
N ILE A 231 10.08 -5.99 8.23
CA ILE A 231 10.63 -5.55 6.96
C ILE A 231 11.67 -4.47 7.19
N PHE A 232 12.71 -4.55 6.37
CA PHE A 232 13.78 -3.55 6.27
C PHE A 232 13.92 -3.13 4.82
N LEU A 233 14.25 -1.86 4.61
CA LEU A 233 14.73 -1.36 3.33
C LEU A 233 16.19 -1.75 3.17
N LEU A 234 16.56 -2.29 2.01
CA LEU A 234 17.93 -2.53 1.63
C LEU A 234 18.21 -1.90 0.26
N ASN A 235 19.45 -1.46 0.09
CA ASN A 235 19.96 -0.94 -1.17
C ASN A 235 21.15 -1.79 -1.61
N SER A 236 21.30 -1.99 -2.92
CA SER A 236 22.41 -2.72 -3.52
C SER A 236 22.82 -2.09 -4.85
N LYS A 237 24.06 -2.29 -5.26
CA LYS A 237 24.52 -1.98 -6.62
C LYS A 237 24.10 -3.05 -7.64
N ALA A 238 23.56 -4.19 -7.18
CA ALA A 238 23.03 -5.21 -8.06
C ALA A 238 21.88 -4.66 -8.91
N ILE A 239 21.82 -5.11 -10.15
CA ILE A 239 20.73 -4.80 -11.09
C ILE A 239 19.68 -5.91 -11.13
N THR A 240 19.86 -6.98 -10.39
CA THR A 240 18.96 -8.14 -10.28
C THR A 240 19.15 -8.84 -8.93
N GLY A 241 18.23 -9.73 -8.58
CA GLY A 241 18.30 -10.56 -7.39
C GLY A 241 16.90 -11.06 -6.98
N SER A 242 16.83 -12.24 -6.40
CA SER A 242 15.57 -12.84 -5.95
C SER A 242 15.61 -13.27 -4.48
N LYS A 243 16.80 -13.53 -3.95
CA LYS A 243 17.03 -13.99 -2.60
C LYS A 243 18.11 -13.15 -1.91
N LEU A 244 17.96 -13.03 -0.61
CA LEU A 244 18.91 -12.34 0.24
C LEU A 244 19.51 -13.33 1.23
N LEU A 245 20.83 -13.38 1.29
CA LEU A 245 21.61 -14.25 2.17
C LEU A 245 22.32 -13.40 3.22
N SER A 246 22.25 -13.80 4.49
CA SER A 246 23.10 -13.23 5.54
C SER A 246 24.44 -13.97 5.64
N SER A 247 25.38 -13.38 6.38
CA SER A 247 26.76 -13.92 6.54
C SER A 247 26.80 -15.33 7.17
N ASP A 248 25.77 -15.71 7.93
CA ASP A 248 25.62 -17.06 8.52
C ASP A 248 24.98 -18.08 7.55
N GLY A 249 24.74 -17.69 6.30
CA GLY A 249 24.11 -18.52 5.26
C GLY A 249 22.59 -18.58 5.33
N SER A 250 21.93 -17.85 6.26
CA SER A 250 20.46 -17.83 6.34
C SER A 250 19.88 -17.10 5.14
N GLU A 251 18.84 -17.68 4.55
CA GLU A 251 18.07 -17.09 3.45
C GLU A 251 16.92 -16.22 3.99
N HIS A 252 16.75 -15.04 3.40
CA HIS A 252 15.69 -14.10 3.77
C HIS A 252 14.83 -13.76 2.54
N LYS A 253 13.53 -13.65 2.77
CA LYS A 253 12.56 -13.37 1.70
C LYS A 253 12.55 -11.89 1.36
N ILE A 254 12.77 -11.58 0.09
CA ILE A 254 12.47 -10.28 -0.51
C ILE A 254 10.97 -10.25 -0.83
N ILE A 255 10.27 -9.22 -0.37
CA ILE A 255 8.82 -9.09 -0.55
C ILE A 255 8.42 -8.02 -1.57
N ALA A 256 9.29 -7.03 -1.79
CA ALA A 256 9.15 -6.03 -2.85
C ALA A 256 10.52 -5.62 -3.33
N LYS A 257 10.69 -5.37 -4.63
CA LYS A 257 11.97 -5.00 -5.22
C LYS A 257 11.79 -4.09 -6.43
N SER A 258 12.75 -3.19 -6.62
CA SER A 258 12.91 -2.37 -7.82
C SER A 258 14.39 -2.29 -8.16
N PHE A 259 14.76 -2.69 -9.37
CA PHE A 259 16.11 -2.64 -9.89
C PHE A 259 16.15 -1.80 -11.17
N ASN A 260 17.26 -1.09 -11.36
CA ASN A 260 17.59 -0.38 -12.60
C ASN A 260 19.10 -0.46 -12.85
N GLU A 261 19.60 0.19 -13.90
CA GLU A 261 21.02 0.18 -14.28
C GLU A 261 21.97 0.76 -13.20
N SER A 262 21.48 1.60 -12.29
CA SER A 262 22.25 2.19 -11.20
C SER A 262 22.23 1.38 -9.89
N GLY A 263 21.48 0.28 -9.86
CA GLY A 263 21.32 -0.58 -8.68
C GLY A 263 19.87 -0.83 -8.30
N GLY A 264 19.63 -1.38 -7.12
CA GLY A 264 18.30 -1.75 -6.64
C GLY A 264 18.02 -1.33 -5.22
N CYS A 265 16.73 -1.15 -4.93
CA CYS A 265 16.20 -1.07 -3.59
C CYS A 265 15.12 -2.15 -3.40
N PHE A 266 15.00 -2.68 -2.19
CA PHE A 266 14.04 -3.74 -1.91
C PHE A 266 13.66 -3.82 -0.44
N LEU A 267 12.50 -4.40 -0.17
CA LEU A 267 12.03 -4.70 1.18
C LEU A 267 12.21 -6.20 1.44
N ALA A 268 12.89 -6.52 2.55
CA ALA A 268 13.08 -7.91 2.98
C ALA A 268 12.69 -8.10 4.44
N VAL A 269 12.20 -9.31 4.78
CA VAL A 269 11.85 -9.70 6.14
C VAL A 269 13.09 -10.20 6.86
N LEU A 270 13.61 -9.40 7.80
CA LEU A 270 14.83 -9.70 8.55
C LEU A 270 14.55 -9.80 10.06
N PRO A 271 15.41 -10.48 10.82
CA PRO A 271 15.45 -10.39 12.27
C PRO A 271 15.63 -8.93 12.73
N ILE A 272 14.96 -8.50 13.80
CA ILE A 272 15.00 -7.11 14.28
C ILE A 272 16.44 -6.66 14.62
N ASN A 273 17.28 -7.57 15.10
CA ASN A 273 18.66 -7.25 15.46
C ASN A 273 19.59 -7.04 14.24
N SER A 274 19.14 -7.35 13.03
CA SER A 274 19.93 -7.17 11.81
C SER A 274 20.41 -5.73 11.61
N GLY A 275 19.59 -4.75 11.97
CA GLY A 275 19.95 -3.32 11.90
C GLY A 275 21.00 -2.87 12.93
N LYS A 276 21.22 -3.66 14.00
CA LYS A 276 22.17 -3.33 15.09
C LYS A 276 23.52 -4.03 14.97
N ASN A 277 23.58 -5.16 14.29
CA ASN A 277 24.72 -6.10 14.32
C ASN A 277 25.65 -5.99 13.12
N HIS A 278 25.57 -4.94 12.31
CA HIS A 278 26.35 -4.80 11.07
C HIS A 278 26.34 -6.08 10.20
N THR A 279 25.19 -6.77 10.17
CA THR A 279 25.03 -7.99 9.38
C THR A 279 25.22 -7.67 7.92
N VAL A 280 26.16 -8.32 7.26
CA VAL A 280 26.37 -8.21 5.83
C VAL A 280 25.37 -9.10 5.13
N PHE A 281 24.62 -8.53 4.21
CA PHE A 281 23.69 -9.24 3.35
C PHE A 281 24.20 -9.26 1.93
N ARG A 282 23.90 -10.33 1.18
CA ARG A 282 24.25 -10.48 -0.22
C ARG A 282 23.05 -10.99 -1.02
N LEU A 283 22.92 -10.49 -2.24
CA LEU A 283 21.94 -11.00 -3.20
C LEU A 283 22.45 -12.28 -3.87
N ASP A 284 21.52 -13.06 -4.40
CA ASP A 284 21.78 -14.29 -5.17
C ASP A 284 22.13 -14.00 -6.64
N ASP A 285 22.58 -12.79 -6.95
CA ASP A 285 23.07 -12.42 -8.26
C ASP A 285 24.44 -13.08 -8.56
N GLU A 286 24.88 -13.02 -9.81
CA GLU A 286 26.14 -13.61 -10.28
C GLU A 286 27.36 -13.13 -9.45
N TYR A 287 27.32 -11.87 -8.99
CA TYR A 287 28.42 -11.23 -8.27
C TYR A 287 28.28 -11.32 -6.74
N LYS A 288 27.18 -11.91 -6.22
CA LYS A 288 26.85 -11.92 -4.79
C LYS A 288 26.95 -10.52 -4.17
N SER A 289 26.35 -9.56 -4.86
CA SER A 289 26.43 -8.14 -4.53
C SER A 289 25.94 -7.86 -3.12
N GLU A 290 26.67 -6.98 -2.42
CA GLU A 290 26.30 -6.55 -1.08
C GLU A 290 24.99 -5.76 -1.09
N ALA A 291 24.21 -5.98 -0.03
CA ALA A 291 23.00 -5.24 0.24
C ALA A 291 23.10 -4.58 1.63
N VAL A 292 22.87 -3.28 1.67
CA VAL A 292 23.02 -2.45 2.87
C VAL A 292 21.66 -2.01 3.37
N ILE A 293 21.42 -2.12 4.68
CA ILE A 293 20.19 -1.65 5.30
C ILE A 293 20.11 -0.13 5.19
N GLY A 294 19.01 0.35 4.63
CA GLY A 294 18.63 1.75 4.55
C GLY A 294 17.72 2.17 5.72
N ASN A 295 17.44 3.45 5.81
CA ASN A 295 16.57 4.00 6.82
C ASN A 295 15.13 4.08 6.30
N LEU A 296 14.17 3.66 7.13
CA LEU A 296 12.75 3.89 6.95
C LEU A 296 12.27 4.90 8.00
N SER A 297 11.55 5.92 7.56
CA SER A 297 10.85 6.88 8.42
C SER A 297 9.36 6.58 8.39
N TYR A 298 8.73 6.33 9.54
CA TYR A 298 7.30 6.08 9.69
C TYR A 298 6.60 7.23 10.40
#